data_530b928cca38be73a9f60620f4b2373a
#
_entry.id   530b928cca38be73a9f60620f4b2373a
#
_cell.length_a   1.000
_cell.length_b   1.000
_cell.length_c   1.000
_cell.angle_alpha   90.00
_cell.angle_beta   90.00
_cell.angle_gamma   90.00
#
_symmetry.space_group_name_H-M   'P 1'
#
loop_
_entity.id
_entity.type
_entity.pdbx_description
1 polymer ?
#
loop_
_entity_poly.entity_id
_entity_poly.type
_entity_poly.pdbx_seq_one_letter_code
_entity_poly.pdbx_strand_id
1 'polypeptide(L)'
;EVDSPSRNLARYIDWMADRYIPNLDTMVIYRLDRFGRGGHHRPFNDLGYPGVRIMETNENYHRQHQDLRTENGIEYGDTIKGVNFAYAAKLTALNAVSLAGMAWAPSPPVNVQIKGAVQPSTTLSWDTLNTKQNPQLKGYKIYWRYTDAPQWQFSRYVGNVDKFTLENVVIDNYFFGVASIS
;
A
#
# COMPACT_ATOMS: atom_id res chain seq x y z
N GLU A 1 3.32 6.76 -12.98
CA GLU A 1 4.28 5.76 -12.46
C GLU A 1 3.56 4.58 -11.83
N VAL A 2 3.92 3.37 -12.25
CA VAL A 2 3.25 2.14 -11.80
C VAL A 2 3.62 1.78 -10.36
N ASP A 3 4.79 2.18 -9.89
CA ASP A 3 5.34 1.84 -8.56
C ASP A 3 5.76 3.05 -7.74
N SER A 4 4.98 4.12 -7.79
CA SER A 4 5.19 5.26 -6.90
C SER A 4 5.09 4.84 -5.41
N PRO A 5 5.75 5.54 -4.50
CA PRO A 5 5.64 5.27 -3.06
C PRO A 5 4.20 5.24 -2.55
N SER A 6 3.32 6.11 -3.06
CA SER A 6 1.89 6.11 -2.72
C SER A 6 1.16 4.85 -3.19
N ARG A 7 1.50 4.31 -4.36
CA ARG A 7 0.92 3.05 -4.85
C ARG A 7 1.40 1.84 -4.04
N ASN A 8 2.66 1.84 -3.63
CA ASN A 8 3.17 0.80 -2.72
C ASN A 8 2.52 0.89 -1.34
N LEU A 9 2.27 2.09 -0.83
CA LEU A 9 1.49 2.29 0.40
C LEU A 9 0.06 1.76 0.25
N ALA A 10 -0.61 2.01 -0.87
CA ALA A 10 -1.95 1.49 -1.14
C ALA A 10 -1.96 -0.06 -1.14
N ARG A 11 -0.99 -0.72 -1.80
CA ARG A 11 -0.85 -2.18 -1.79
C ARG A 11 -0.57 -2.74 -0.39
N TYR A 12 0.22 -2.02 0.39
CA TYR A 12 0.48 -2.39 1.77
C TYR A 12 -0.78 -2.35 2.63
N ILE A 13 -1.57 -1.29 2.52
CA ILE A 13 -2.84 -1.14 3.25
C ILE A 13 -3.84 -2.23 2.84
N ASP A 14 -3.94 -2.55 1.55
CA ASP A 14 -4.75 -3.63 1.02
C ASP A 14 -4.34 -4.99 1.63
N TRP A 15 -3.06 -5.29 1.61
CA TRP A 15 -2.53 -6.49 2.26
C TRP A 15 -2.79 -6.54 3.78
N MET A 16 -2.76 -5.40 4.47
CA MET A 16 -3.10 -5.32 5.89
C MET A 16 -4.60 -5.54 6.15
N ALA A 17 -5.48 -5.07 5.23
CA ALA A 17 -6.90 -5.36 5.29
C ALA A 17 -7.16 -6.87 5.21
N ASP A 18 -6.65 -7.52 4.17
CA ASP A 18 -6.81 -8.97 3.95
C ASP A 18 -6.36 -9.81 5.14
N ARG A 19 -5.27 -9.38 5.78
CA ARG A 19 -4.64 -10.15 6.86
C ARG A 19 -5.27 -9.93 8.22
N TYR A 20 -5.75 -8.72 8.52
CA TYR A 20 -6.11 -8.33 9.89
C TYR A 20 -7.54 -7.84 10.07
N ILE A 21 -8.24 -7.48 9.01
CA ILE A 21 -9.59 -6.92 9.12
C ILE A 21 -10.60 -7.85 8.44
N PRO A 22 -11.20 -8.78 9.17
CA PRO A 22 -12.17 -9.72 8.60
C PRO A 22 -13.35 -9.00 7.92
N ASN A 23 -13.72 -9.49 6.75
CA ASN A 23 -14.85 -8.97 5.99
C ASN A 23 -14.72 -7.48 5.60
N LEU A 24 -13.49 -7.03 5.37
CA LEU A 24 -13.20 -5.76 4.71
C LEU A 24 -12.31 -6.04 3.51
N ASP A 25 -12.87 -5.87 2.33
CA ASP A 25 -12.14 -5.91 1.07
C ASP A 25 -11.90 -4.48 0.60
N THR A 26 -10.70 -4.19 0.15
CA THR A 26 -10.32 -2.85 -0.31
C THR A 26 -10.34 -2.79 -1.83
N MET A 27 -10.90 -1.73 -2.37
CA MET A 27 -10.85 -1.43 -3.78
C MET A 27 -9.73 -0.42 -4.07
N VAL A 28 -8.56 -0.91 -4.46
CA VAL A 28 -7.40 -0.05 -4.75
C VAL A 28 -7.57 0.62 -6.11
N ILE A 29 -7.60 1.95 -6.11
CA ILE A 29 -7.78 2.77 -7.32
C ILE A 29 -6.46 3.46 -7.67
N TYR A 30 -5.89 3.14 -8.84
CA TYR A 30 -4.62 3.65 -9.34
C TYR A 30 -4.79 4.87 -10.26
N ARG A 31 -5.65 5.78 -9.90
CA ARG A 31 -5.84 7.05 -10.61
C ARG A 31 -5.92 8.20 -9.64
N LEU A 32 -5.78 9.40 -10.14
CA LEU A 32 -6.09 10.61 -9.38
C LEU A 32 -7.58 10.61 -9.00
N ASP A 33 -7.90 11.26 -7.90
CA ASP A 33 -9.28 11.46 -7.48
C ASP A 33 -10.07 12.19 -8.59
N ARG A 34 -11.39 12.19 -8.46
CA ARG A 34 -12.27 12.85 -9.43
C ARG A 34 -11.86 14.31 -9.65
N PHE A 35 -12.12 14.80 -10.85
CA PHE A 35 -11.83 16.20 -11.21
C PHE A 35 -12.42 17.18 -10.18
N GLY A 36 -11.60 18.12 -9.72
CA GLY A 36 -11.98 19.08 -8.69
C GLY A 36 -12.10 18.53 -7.27
N ARG A 37 -11.82 17.24 -7.07
CA ARG A 37 -11.82 16.57 -5.76
C ARG A 37 -10.40 16.34 -5.28
N GLY A 38 -10.25 16.27 -3.99
CA GLY A 38 -8.97 16.01 -3.35
C GLY A 38 -9.18 15.52 -1.92
N GLY A 39 -8.14 15.56 -1.13
CA GLY A 39 -8.14 15.21 0.28
C GLY A 39 -6.89 15.71 0.97
N HIS A 40 -6.79 15.54 2.26
CA HIS A 40 -5.66 16.01 3.08
C HIS A 40 -4.32 15.35 2.71
N HIS A 41 -4.33 14.26 1.93
CA HIS A 41 -3.12 13.61 1.39
C HIS A 41 -2.43 14.44 0.30
N ARG A 42 -3.18 15.28 -0.45
CA ARG A 42 -2.63 16.03 -1.60
C ARG A 42 -1.45 16.95 -1.24
N PRO A 43 -1.52 17.81 -0.24
CA PRO A 43 -0.37 18.64 0.12
C PRO A 43 0.88 17.86 0.45
N PHE A 44 0.74 16.67 1.02
CA PHE A 44 1.86 15.77 1.27
C PHE A 44 2.43 15.17 -0.02
N ASN A 45 1.56 14.73 -0.94
CA ASN A 45 2.00 14.24 -2.24
C ASN A 45 2.69 15.33 -3.06
N ASP A 46 2.20 16.58 -3.03
CA ASP A 46 2.79 17.71 -3.73
C ASP A 46 4.21 18.02 -3.22
N LEU A 47 4.50 17.71 -1.95
CA LEU A 47 5.82 17.77 -1.33
C LEU A 47 6.66 16.50 -1.50
N GLY A 48 6.18 15.50 -2.24
CA GLY A 48 6.88 14.24 -2.49
C GLY A 48 6.70 13.17 -1.43
N TYR A 49 5.87 13.38 -0.40
CA TYR A 49 5.57 12.36 0.59
C TYR A 49 4.54 11.34 0.07
N PRO A 50 4.68 10.05 0.41
CA PRO A 50 3.65 9.07 0.10
C PRO A 50 2.36 9.38 0.87
N GLY A 51 1.25 9.32 0.16
CA GLY A 51 -0.06 9.53 0.76
C GLY A 51 -1.16 8.91 -0.07
N VAL A 52 -2.17 8.35 0.59
CA VAL A 52 -3.36 7.77 -0.03
C VAL A 52 -4.60 8.33 0.64
N ARG A 53 -5.72 8.29 -0.05
CA ARG A 53 -7.03 8.59 0.51
C ARG A 53 -7.77 7.29 0.76
N ILE A 54 -8.23 7.10 1.99
CA ILE A 54 -9.12 6.01 2.37
C ILE A 54 -10.55 6.58 2.46
N MET A 55 -11.50 5.94 1.80
CA MET A 55 -12.87 6.38 1.74
C MET A 55 -13.80 5.19 1.47
N GLU A 56 -15.11 5.38 1.67
CA GLU A 56 -16.06 4.36 1.27
C GLU A 56 -16.13 4.26 -0.27
N THR A 57 -16.28 3.03 -0.76
CA THR A 57 -16.28 2.73 -2.19
C THR A 57 -17.49 3.34 -2.91
N ASN A 58 -18.67 3.31 -2.28
CA ASN A 58 -19.92 3.82 -2.82
C ASN A 58 -20.41 5.02 -1.99
N GLU A 59 -19.86 6.20 -2.27
CA GLU A 59 -20.21 7.44 -1.57
C GLU A 59 -21.68 7.82 -1.80
N ASN A 60 -22.37 8.25 -0.74
CA ASN A 60 -23.66 8.86 -0.84
C ASN A 60 -23.54 10.39 -1.00
N TYR A 61 -23.66 10.89 -2.22
CA TYR A 61 -23.51 12.31 -2.54
C TYR A 61 -24.57 13.21 -1.91
N HIS A 62 -25.71 12.68 -1.50
CA HIS A 62 -26.72 13.46 -0.78
C HIS A 62 -26.32 13.79 0.63
N ARG A 63 -25.34 13.03 1.20
CA ARG A 63 -24.85 13.21 2.56
C ARG A 63 -23.59 14.07 2.65
N GLN A 64 -22.92 14.33 1.54
CA GLN A 64 -21.58 14.90 1.46
C GLN A 64 -21.61 16.35 1.01
N HIS A 65 -21.07 17.29 1.79
CA HIS A 65 -21.02 18.72 1.46
C HIS A 65 -22.37 19.32 1.09
N GLN A 66 -23.43 18.88 1.76
CA GLN A 66 -24.81 19.32 1.54
C GLN A 66 -25.38 19.98 2.79
N ASP A 67 -26.17 21.02 2.62
CA ASP A 67 -26.96 21.58 3.70
C ASP A 67 -28.05 20.59 4.14
N LEU A 68 -28.38 20.61 5.42
CA LEU A 68 -29.46 19.79 5.98
C LEU A 68 -30.80 20.25 5.41
N ARG A 69 -31.42 19.42 4.57
CA ARG A 69 -32.73 19.66 3.97
C ARG A 69 -33.39 18.37 3.50
N THR A 70 -34.67 18.43 3.31
CA THR A 70 -35.41 17.40 2.58
C THR A 70 -35.98 18.01 1.32
N GLU A 71 -35.71 17.42 0.17
CA GLU A 71 -36.15 17.89 -1.13
C GLU A 71 -36.60 16.70 -1.97
N ASN A 72 -37.83 16.76 -2.49
CA ASN A 72 -38.43 15.66 -3.24
C ASN A 72 -38.39 14.29 -2.52
N GLY A 73 -38.54 14.26 -1.20
CA GLY A 73 -38.47 13.07 -0.39
C GLY A 73 -37.07 12.53 -0.11
N ILE A 74 -36.02 13.21 -0.57
CA ILE A 74 -34.63 12.85 -0.35
C ILE A 74 -34.06 13.69 0.80
N GLU A 75 -33.50 13.04 1.81
CA GLU A 75 -32.77 13.71 2.89
C GLU A 75 -31.32 14.03 2.45
N TYR A 76 -30.95 15.30 2.54
CA TYR A 76 -29.60 15.79 2.26
C TYR A 76 -28.90 16.15 3.58
N GLY A 77 -27.56 16.17 3.48
CA GLY A 77 -26.71 16.66 4.54
C GLY A 77 -26.15 15.58 5.46
N ASP A 78 -25.18 16.02 6.22
CA ASP A 78 -24.34 15.16 7.05
C ASP A 78 -25.03 14.91 8.39
N THR A 79 -25.70 13.78 8.51
CA THR A 79 -26.42 13.39 9.73
C THR A 79 -25.93 12.07 10.27
N ILE A 80 -26.00 11.90 11.59
CA ILE A 80 -25.58 10.67 12.27
C ILE A 80 -26.33 9.42 11.78
N LYS A 81 -27.56 9.59 11.28
CA LYS A 81 -28.34 8.49 10.68
C LYS A 81 -27.69 7.89 9.43
N GLY A 82 -26.86 8.68 8.74
CA GLY A 82 -26.13 8.25 7.54
C GLY A 82 -24.84 7.49 7.86
N VAL A 83 -24.43 7.37 9.10
CA VAL A 83 -23.16 6.75 9.50
C VAL A 83 -23.34 5.27 9.79
N ASN A 84 -22.62 4.44 9.04
CA ASN A 84 -22.45 3.03 9.35
C ASN A 84 -21.28 2.87 10.34
N PHE A 85 -21.57 2.83 11.63
CA PHE A 85 -20.55 2.75 12.68
C PHE A 85 -19.71 1.47 12.62
N ALA A 86 -20.31 0.34 12.24
CA ALA A 86 -19.58 -0.92 12.10
C ALA A 86 -18.56 -0.84 10.95
N TYR A 87 -18.93 -0.22 9.84
CA TYR A 87 -18.02 0.03 8.72
C TYR A 87 -16.92 1.05 9.08
N ALA A 88 -17.29 2.15 9.72
CA ALA A 88 -16.34 3.16 10.20
C ALA A 88 -15.32 2.58 11.17
N ALA A 89 -15.75 1.68 12.08
CA ALA A 89 -14.85 0.97 12.99
C ALA A 89 -13.83 0.10 12.24
N LYS A 90 -14.23 -0.59 11.17
CA LYS A 90 -13.29 -1.37 10.31
C LYS A 90 -12.28 -0.49 9.61
N LEU A 91 -12.70 0.65 9.05
CA LEU A 91 -11.78 1.60 8.42
C LEU A 91 -10.80 2.20 9.45
N THR A 92 -11.27 2.48 10.66
CA THR A 92 -10.40 2.94 11.75
C THR A 92 -9.40 1.86 12.15
N ALA A 93 -9.83 0.61 12.29
CA ALA A 93 -8.95 -0.52 12.57
C ALA A 93 -7.91 -0.74 11.47
N LEU A 94 -8.31 -0.61 10.20
CA LEU A 94 -7.39 -0.69 9.07
C LEU A 94 -6.30 0.38 9.13
N ASN A 95 -6.67 1.63 9.42
CA ASN A 95 -5.70 2.71 9.62
C ASN A 95 -4.76 2.42 10.79
N ALA A 96 -5.30 1.99 11.92
CA ALA A 96 -4.52 1.70 13.12
C ALA A 96 -3.50 0.57 12.90
N VAL A 97 -3.93 -0.55 12.32
CA VAL A 97 -3.03 -1.69 12.05
C VAL A 97 -1.98 -1.35 10.99
N SER A 98 -2.33 -0.57 9.98
CA SER A 98 -1.38 -0.13 8.95
C SER A 98 -0.30 0.79 9.54
N LEU A 99 -0.69 1.76 10.35
CA LEU A 99 0.24 2.66 11.04
C LEU A 99 1.14 1.90 12.04
N ALA A 100 0.57 1.00 12.83
CA ALA A 100 1.32 0.19 13.77
C ALA A 100 2.36 -0.69 13.06
N GLY A 101 1.97 -1.33 11.97
CA GLY A 101 2.88 -2.15 11.17
C GLY A 101 4.03 -1.33 10.56
N MET A 102 3.74 -0.15 10.01
CA MET A 102 4.79 0.75 9.49
C MET A 102 5.71 1.29 10.59
N ALA A 103 5.16 1.63 11.76
CA ALA A 103 5.96 2.11 12.89
C ALA A 103 6.90 1.03 13.46
N TRP A 104 6.50 -0.23 13.35
CA TRP A 104 7.30 -1.37 13.80
C TRP A 104 8.28 -1.89 12.74
N ALA A 105 8.09 -1.54 11.48
CA ALA A 105 8.92 -2.02 10.38
C ALA A 105 10.38 -1.57 10.51
N PRO A 106 11.35 -2.42 10.15
CA PRO A 106 12.72 -1.98 9.92
C PRO A 106 12.79 -0.95 8.80
N SER A 107 13.84 -0.16 8.75
CA SER A 107 14.10 0.71 7.60
C SER A 107 14.10 -0.09 6.28
N PRO A 108 13.68 0.47 5.16
CA PRO A 108 13.77 -0.21 3.88
C PRO A 108 15.24 -0.43 3.48
N PRO A 109 15.56 -1.49 2.71
CA PRO A 109 16.89 -1.65 2.15
C PRO A 109 17.20 -0.51 1.17
N VAL A 110 18.48 -0.11 1.10
CA VAL A 110 18.95 0.96 0.22
C VAL A 110 19.84 0.42 -0.89
N ASN A 111 20.04 1.21 -1.93
CA ASN A 111 20.87 0.88 -3.08
C ASN A 111 20.51 -0.47 -3.74
N VAL A 112 19.20 -0.76 -3.79
CA VAL A 112 18.72 -1.99 -4.43
C VAL A 112 19.04 -1.95 -5.93
N GLN A 113 19.73 -2.96 -6.41
CA GLN A 113 20.09 -3.13 -7.81
C GLN A 113 19.66 -4.49 -8.34
N ILE A 114 19.42 -4.56 -9.62
CA ILE A 114 19.00 -5.76 -10.32
C ILE A 114 19.94 -6.07 -11.48
N LYS A 115 20.26 -7.35 -11.65
CA LYS A 115 21.05 -7.89 -12.77
C LYS A 115 20.39 -9.16 -13.28
N GLY A 116 20.49 -9.41 -14.58
CA GLY A 116 19.92 -10.63 -15.18
C GLY A 116 19.51 -10.45 -16.63
N ALA A 117 19.83 -9.31 -17.26
CA ALA A 117 19.60 -9.15 -18.70
C ALA A 117 20.22 -10.31 -19.47
N VAL A 118 19.45 -10.93 -20.37
CA VAL A 118 19.83 -12.11 -21.17
C VAL A 118 20.32 -13.33 -20.36
N GLN A 119 19.84 -13.45 -19.13
CA GLN A 119 20.13 -14.59 -18.25
C GLN A 119 18.81 -15.29 -17.84
N PRO A 120 18.81 -16.62 -17.59
CA PRO A 120 17.61 -17.32 -17.15
C PRO A 120 17.21 -16.99 -15.69
N SER A 121 18.05 -16.29 -14.95
CA SER A 121 17.90 -16.00 -13.53
C SER A 121 18.13 -14.53 -13.25
N THR A 122 17.43 -14.00 -12.24
CA THR A 122 17.53 -12.61 -11.83
C THR A 122 18.24 -12.49 -10.48
N THR A 123 19.27 -11.65 -10.42
CA THR A 123 20.02 -11.37 -9.19
C THR A 123 19.66 -9.98 -8.67
N LEU A 124 19.27 -9.90 -7.39
CA LEU A 124 19.11 -8.63 -6.67
C LEU A 124 20.22 -8.47 -5.64
N SER A 125 20.70 -7.25 -5.46
CA SER A 125 21.65 -6.89 -4.41
C SER A 125 21.25 -5.56 -3.76
N TRP A 126 21.60 -5.37 -2.50
CA TRP A 126 21.27 -4.20 -1.70
C TRP A 126 22.27 -4.00 -0.57
N ASP A 127 22.28 -2.82 0.03
CA ASP A 127 23.05 -2.60 1.24
C ASP A 127 22.32 -3.18 2.46
N THR A 128 23.03 -3.94 3.29
CA THR A 128 22.47 -4.47 4.53
C THR A 128 22.26 -3.36 5.56
N LEU A 129 21.18 -3.44 6.29
CA LEU A 129 20.89 -2.51 7.38
C LEU A 129 21.75 -2.77 8.62
N ASN A 130 22.11 -1.70 9.31
CA ASN A 130 22.74 -1.79 10.60
C ASN A 130 21.75 -2.36 11.64
N THR A 131 22.05 -3.55 12.17
CA THR A 131 21.18 -4.24 13.13
C THR A 131 21.06 -3.53 14.48
N LYS A 132 22.04 -2.69 14.86
CA LYS A 132 21.92 -1.87 16.08
C LYS A 132 20.88 -0.77 15.94
N GLN A 133 20.70 -0.24 14.73
CA GLN A 133 19.67 0.77 14.41
C GLN A 133 18.32 0.13 14.03
N ASN A 134 18.33 -1.13 13.67
CA ASN A 134 17.14 -1.91 13.27
C ASN A 134 17.12 -3.23 14.06
N PRO A 135 16.95 -3.20 15.40
CA PRO A 135 17.03 -4.40 16.24
C PRO A 135 15.94 -5.43 15.95
N GLN A 136 14.84 -4.99 15.32
CA GLN A 136 13.73 -5.85 14.90
C GLN A 136 13.98 -6.56 13.56
N LEU A 137 15.08 -6.24 12.84
CA LEU A 137 15.38 -6.84 11.54
C LEU A 137 15.70 -8.33 11.68
N LYS A 138 14.92 -9.19 11.01
CA LYS A 138 15.16 -10.63 10.90
C LYS A 138 15.79 -11.06 9.58
N GLY A 139 15.71 -10.20 8.58
CA GLY A 139 16.24 -10.48 7.25
C GLY A 139 15.47 -9.75 6.17
N TYR A 140 15.60 -10.26 4.97
CA TYR A 140 14.99 -9.64 3.77
C TYR A 140 14.08 -10.62 3.07
N LYS A 141 13.11 -10.05 2.35
CA LYS A 141 12.17 -10.78 1.50
C LYS A 141 12.14 -10.13 0.13
N ILE A 142 12.34 -10.92 -0.91
CA ILE A 142 12.20 -10.48 -2.28
C ILE A 142 10.74 -10.70 -2.69
N TYR A 143 10.16 -9.71 -3.35
CA TYR A 143 8.85 -9.76 -3.97
C TYR A 143 8.99 -9.57 -5.47
N TRP A 144 8.14 -10.25 -6.24
CA TRP A 144 8.04 -9.98 -7.67
C TRP A 144 6.61 -10.21 -8.16
N ARG A 145 6.28 -9.55 -9.25
CA ARG A 145 4.98 -9.63 -9.89
C ARG A 145 5.12 -9.40 -11.39
N TYR A 146 4.19 -9.91 -12.16
CA TYR A 146 4.08 -9.54 -13.56
C TYR A 146 3.86 -8.03 -13.71
N THR A 147 4.30 -7.46 -14.83
CA THR A 147 4.25 -6.01 -15.06
C THR A 147 2.81 -5.47 -15.15
N ASP A 148 1.84 -6.32 -15.47
CA ASP A 148 0.40 -6.02 -15.53
C ASP A 148 -0.35 -6.33 -14.23
N ALA A 149 0.27 -7.01 -13.28
CA ALA A 149 -0.38 -7.38 -12.03
C ALA A 149 -0.46 -6.18 -11.05
N PRO A 150 -1.61 -5.95 -10.40
CA PRO A 150 -1.78 -4.84 -9.45
C PRO A 150 -1.08 -5.08 -8.12
N GLN A 151 -0.95 -6.34 -7.69
CA GLN A 151 -0.39 -6.75 -6.41
C GLN A 151 0.84 -7.65 -6.56
N TRP A 152 1.65 -7.74 -5.50
CA TRP A 152 2.78 -8.67 -5.42
C TRP A 152 2.28 -10.11 -5.40
N GLN A 153 2.59 -10.87 -6.45
CA GLN A 153 2.10 -12.24 -6.64
C GLN A 153 3.02 -13.28 -6.03
N PHE A 154 4.31 -12.99 -6.01
CA PHE A 154 5.34 -13.93 -5.57
C PHE A 154 6.23 -13.29 -4.53
N SER A 155 6.74 -14.13 -3.63
CA SER A 155 7.72 -13.66 -2.65
C SER A 155 8.61 -14.79 -2.15
N ARG A 156 9.83 -14.43 -1.72
CA ARG A 156 10.78 -15.38 -1.12
C ARG A 156 11.54 -14.71 0.02
N TYR A 157 11.47 -15.30 1.20
CA TYR A 157 12.35 -14.93 2.31
C TYR A 157 13.76 -15.46 2.03
N VAL A 158 14.76 -14.61 2.18
CA VAL A 158 16.14 -14.91 1.81
C VAL A 158 17.12 -14.80 2.97
N GLY A 159 16.64 -14.49 4.19
CA GLY A 159 17.48 -14.30 5.37
C GLY A 159 18.18 -12.94 5.38
N ASN A 160 19.18 -12.80 6.25
CA ASN A 160 19.94 -11.56 6.39
C ASN A 160 21.16 -11.59 5.44
N VAL A 161 20.91 -11.33 4.16
CA VAL A 161 21.89 -11.33 3.08
C VAL A 161 21.85 -9.99 2.33
N ASP A 162 22.91 -9.67 1.60
CA ASP A 162 23.03 -8.46 0.77
C ASP A 162 22.75 -8.72 -0.72
N LYS A 163 22.58 -10.00 -1.07
CA LYS A 163 22.40 -10.43 -2.46
C LYS A 163 21.68 -11.78 -2.51
N PHE A 164 20.84 -11.95 -3.54
CA PHE A 164 20.19 -13.21 -3.81
C PHE A 164 19.88 -13.37 -5.29
N THR A 165 20.01 -14.60 -5.81
CA THR A 165 19.65 -14.94 -7.18
C THR A 165 18.37 -15.80 -7.17
N LEU A 166 17.37 -15.33 -7.89
CA LEU A 166 16.14 -16.05 -8.18
C LEU A 166 16.38 -16.91 -9.42
N GLU A 167 16.59 -18.21 -9.22
CA GLU A 167 16.82 -19.15 -10.30
C GLU A 167 15.54 -19.34 -11.15
N ASN A 168 15.71 -19.37 -12.46
CA ASN A 168 14.65 -19.55 -13.46
C ASN A 168 13.55 -18.47 -13.40
N VAL A 169 13.87 -17.28 -12.89
CA VAL A 169 13.03 -16.09 -12.94
C VAL A 169 13.68 -15.07 -13.84
N VAL A 170 13.17 -14.93 -15.05
CA VAL A 170 13.69 -14.01 -16.07
C VAL A 170 13.24 -12.59 -15.76
N ILE A 171 14.14 -11.63 -15.94
CA ILE A 171 13.91 -10.23 -15.58
C ILE A 171 12.78 -9.54 -16.37
N ASP A 172 12.56 -9.94 -17.62
CA ASP A 172 11.84 -9.13 -18.62
C ASP A 172 10.35 -8.89 -18.32
N ASN A 173 9.69 -9.84 -17.65
CA ASN A 173 8.23 -9.79 -17.46
C ASN A 173 7.82 -9.41 -16.05
N TYR A 174 8.76 -9.03 -15.17
CA TYR A 174 8.48 -8.81 -13.76
C TYR A 174 8.97 -7.45 -13.26
N PHE A 175 8.22 -6.90 -12.30
CA PHE A 175 8.74 -5.94 -11.35
C PHE A 175 9.24 -6.65 -10.11
N PHE A 176 10.31 -6.13 -9.54
CA PHE A 176 10.95 -6.69 -8.35
C PHE A 176 11.03 -5.65 -7.23
N GLY A 177 10.97 -6.13 -5.99
CA GLY A 177 11.17 -5.32 -4.80
C GLY A 177 11.87 -6.13 -3.71
N VAL A 178 12.60 -5.44 -2.84
CA VAL A 178 13.21 -6.02 -1.64
C VAL A 178 12.66 -5.32 -0.42
N ALA A 179 12.19 -6.09 0.55
CA ALA A 179 11.67 -5.58 1.81
C ALA A 179 12.47 -6.13 3.00
N SER A 180 12.68 -5.28 3.99
CA SER A 180 13.18 -5.68 5.31
C SER A 180 12.04 -6.33 6.10
N ILE A 181 12.33 -7.39 6.86
CA ILE A 181 11.35 -8.17 7.62
C ILE A 181 11.71 -8.14 9.11
N SER A 182 10.68 -7.89 9.94
CA SER A 182 10.74 -7.95 11.41
C SER A 182 10.12 -9.22 11.96
#